data_307e9fb473857ed6fa8ab19a908abaa3
#
_entry.id   307e9fb473857ed6fa8ab19a908abaa3
#
_cell.length_a   1.000
_cell.length_b   1.000
_cell.length_c   1.000
_cell.angle_alpha   90.00
_cell.angle_beta   90.00
_cell.angle_gamma   90.00
#
_symmetry.space_group_name_H-M   'P 1'
#
loop_
_entity.id
_entity.type
_entity.pdbx_description
1 polymer ?
#
loop_
_entity_poly.entity_id
_entity_poly.type
_entity_poly.pdbx_seq_one_letter_code
_entity_poly.pdbx_strand_id
1 'polypeptide(L)'
;MRTQKEIKKCAEELLSRMTLEEKIGQMVQSAGNDTSAIGGDVDALPLEGQIEQGLVGSVIYINDNAAQARKWQKLAVEKSRLGIPLLFCQDVIHGFQTVFPIPLGWSCSFDPDLIHQAAEVSAKEATRAGVMLTFSPMLDIARDPRWGRMSEGAGEDPYLDGQIARALVTGYQGGENGAGLGDGVHLACCLKHFLGYGAAEGGRDYNTVEISPTTLRNTYMPPFAEGVKAGAATVMPSFNLIDGVSSASSPFVLGQLLRRELGFDGTIISDYGAVEETMPHGLAADGREAAQRCANAGLEIEMATDYFNRELPQLVMEGKVPESTIDDAVRHILTLKYRLGIMDDPYLYMHEGEEEQTYLAPEHLAVARKLGAESAVLLKNNGALPLKKGAKIALTGPFADSLDQLGTWQFSRRADRTVTLKQGLIDAGFDVACEPATGVWEE
;
A
#
# COMPACT_ATOMS: atom_id res chain seq x y z
N MET A 1 23.88 6.14 7.72
CA MET A 1 22.79 6.77 6.91
C MET A 1 23.20 8.18 6.49
N ARG A 2 22.82 8.60 5.29
CA ARG A 2 23.08 9.94 4.75
C ARG A 2 22.17 10.96 5.42
N THR A 3 22.63 12.19 5.58
CA THR A 3 21.80 13.32 5.99
C THR A 3 20.85 13.72 4.85
N GLN A 4 19.74 14.37 5.14
CA GLN A 4 18.81 14.88 4.11
C GLN A 4 19.49 15.79 3.08
N LYS A 5 20.49 16.59 3.51
CA LYS A 5 21.26 17.45 2.62
C LYS A 5 22.12 16.65 1.66
N GLU A 6 22.75 15.57 2.13
CA GLU A 6 23.54 14.67 1.30
C GLU A 6 22.64 13.90 0.32
N ILE A 7 21.48 13.42 0.78
CA ILE A 7 20.49 12.74 -0.09
C ILE A 7 20.07 13.66 -1.24
N LYS A 8 19.66 14.90 -0.94
CA LYS A 8 19.28 15.87 -1.97
C LYS A 8 20.40 16.12 -2.97
N LYS A 9 21.63 16.29 -2.49
CA LYS A 9 22.79 16.48 -3.36
C LYS A 9 23.03 15.26 -4.27
N CYS A 10 23.02 14.05 -3.72
CA CYS A 10 23.22 12.82 -4.50
C CYS A 10 22.10 12.62 -5.54
N ALA A 11 20.86 12.91 -5.18
CA ALA A 11 19.71 12.82 -6.11
C ALA A 11 19.89 13.79 -7.29
N GLU A 12 20.29 15.06 -7.06
CA GLU A 12 20.55 16.05 -8.12
C GLU A 12 21.73 15.63 -9.01
N GLU A 13 22.83 15.15 -8.42
CA GLU A 13 23.99 14.68 -9.16
C GLU A 13 23.65 13.49 -10.07
N LEU A 14 22.82 12.56 -9.59
CA LEU A 14 22.35 11.42 -10.39
C LEU A 14 21.40 11.87 -11.48
N LEU A 15 20.38 12.69 -11.13
CA LEU A 15 19.39 13.25 -12.06
C LEU A 15 20.06 13.94 -13.25
N SER A 16 21.14 14.71 -13.02
CA SER A 16 21.87 15.43 -14.07
C SER A 16 22.59 14.51 -15.09
N ARG A 17 22.72 13.22 -14.79
CA ARG A 17 23.37 12.20 -15.63
C ARG A 17 22.37 11.33 -16.40
N MET A 18 21.08 11.43 -16.06
CA MET A 18 20.02 10.62 -16.65
C MET A 18 19.58 11.18 -18.00
N THR A 19 19.30 10.27 -18.95
CA THR A 19 18.55 10.63 -20.17
C THR A 19 17.07 10.80 -19.84
N LEU A 20 16.30 11.39 -20.77
CA LEU A 20 14.85 11.54 -20.57
C LEU A 20 14.16 10.19 -20.39
N GLU A 21 14.53 9.17 -21.17
CA GLU A 21 13.98 7.83 -21.11
C GLU A 21 14.29 7.17 -19.76
N GLU A 22 15.51 7.32 -19.25
CA GLU A 22 15.88 6.80 -17.92
C GLU A 22 15.14 7.51 -16.78
N LYS A 23 14.90 8.83 -16.92
CA LYS A 23 14.06 9.58 -15.98
C LYS A 23 12.64 9.00 -15.96
N ILE A 24 12.02 8.86 -17.14
CA ILE A 24 10.67 8.32 -17.29
C ILE A 24 10.61 6.87 -16.80
N GLY A 25 11.63 6.04 -17.05
CA GLY A 25 11.71 4.69 -16.52
C GLY A 25 11.63 4.62 -14.99
N GLN A 26 12.16 5.62 -14.27
CA GLN A 26 11.97 5.67 -12.81
C GLN A 26 10.52 5.97 -12.41
N MET A 27 9.73 6.57 -13.29
CA MET A 27 8.34 6.90 -13.08
C MET A 27 7.39 5.74 -13.41
N VAL A 28 7.91 4.54 -13.71
CA VAL A 28 7.11 3.36 -14.07
C VAL A 28 7.26 2.27 -13.02
N GLN A 29 6.11 1.71 -12.61
CA GLN A 29 6.02 0.54 -11.74
C GLN A 29 5.34 -0.61 -12.49
N SER A 30 6.06 -1.70 -12.69
CA SER A 30 5.55 -2.91 -13.34
C SER A 30 5.07 -3.94 -12.31
N ALA A 31 4.10 -4.79 -12.70
CA ALA A 31 3.70 -5.94 -11.91
C ALA A 31 4.73 -7.07 -12.05
N GLY A 32 5.14 -7.67 -10.91
CA GLY A 32 6.14 -8.73 -10.88
C GLY A 32 5.65 -10.10 -11.31
N ASN A 33 4.33 -10.34 -11.27
CA ASN A 33 3.71 -11.61 -11.63
C ASN A 33 2.66 -11.40 -12.71
N ASP A 34 2.67 -12.34 -13.66
CA ASP A 34 1.70 -12.56 -14.71
C ASP A 34 0.82 -11.36 -15.12
N THR A 35 1.36 -10.55 -16.02
CA THR A 35 0.65 -9.40 -16.63
C THR A 35 -0.51 -9.83 -17.54
N SER A 36 -0.77 -11.13 -17.72
CA SER A 36 -1.80 -11.67 -18.60
C SER A 36 -3.23 -11.34 -18.14
N ALA A 37 -3.42 -11.02 -16.86
CA ALA A 37 -4.74 -10.67 -16.32
C ALA A 37 -5.15 -9.21 -16.56
N ILE A 38 -4.24 -8.33 -17.01
CA ILE A 38 -4.47 -6.89 -17.09
C ILE A 38 -3.89 -6.37 -18.39
N GLY A 39 -4.62 -6.54 -19.50
CA GLY A 39 -4.48 -5.77 -20.73
C GLY A 39 -3.07 -5.38 -21.24
N GLY A 40 -2.03 -6.08 -20.80
CA GLY A 40 -0.67 -5.82 -21.21
C GLY A 40 -0.50 -6.05 -22.70
N ASP A 41 0.13 -5.10 -23.37
CA ASP A 41 0.42 -5.20 -24.80
C ASP A 41 1.29 -6.44 -25.05
N VAL A 42 0.81 -7.35 -25.88
CA VAL A 42 1.47 -8.67 -26.17
C VAL A 42 2.86 -8.47 -26.80
N ASP A 43 3.13 -7.26 -27.30
CA ASP A 43 4.39 -6.87 -27.95
C ASP A 43 5.36 -6.13 -27.00
N ALA A 44 4.98 -5.93 -25.73
CA ALA A 44 5.86 -5.27 -24.76
C ALA A 44 7.09 -6.14 -24.42
N LEU A 45 8.22 -5.49 -24.17
CA LEU A 45 9.42 -6.18 -23.70
C LEU A 45 9.11 -6.91 -22.38
N PRO A 46 9.60 -8.17 -22.20
CA PRO A 46 9.54 -8.83 -20.90
C PRO A 46 10.13 -7.96 -19.78
N LEU A 47 9.65 -8.11 -18.55
CA LEU A 47 10.07 -7.31 -17.41
C LEU A 47 11.59 -7.24 -17.25
N GLU A 48 12.29 -8.37 -17.39
CA GLU A 48 13.76 -8.39 -17.33
C GLU A 48 14.42 -7.49 -18.39
N GLY A 49 13.87 -7.48 -19.61
CA GLY A 49 14.37 -6.61 -20.68
C GLY A 49 14.11 -5.12 -20.40
N GLN A 50 12.96 -4.79 -19.79
CA GLN A 50 12.67 -3.43 -19.36
C GLN A 50 13.63 -2.99 -18.23
N ILE A 51 13.90 -3.86 -17.28
CA ILE A 51 14.86 -3.60 -16.19
C ILE A 51 16.27 -3.34 -16.74
N GLU A 52 16.76 -4.18 -17.65
CA GLU A 52 18.08 -4.03 -18.26
C GLU A 52 18.23 -2.72 -19.04
N GLN A 53 17.15 -2.23 -19.64
CA GLN A 53 17.14 -0.96 -20.35
C GLN A 53 16.89 0.26 -19.45
N GLY A 54 16.57 0.06 -18.15
CA GLY A 54 16.27 1.14 -17.22
C GLY A 54 14.89 1.78 -17.43
N LEU A 55 13.96 1.06 -18.04
CA LEU A 55 12.59 1.50 -18.33
C LEU A 55 11.60 1.24 -17.18
N VAL A 56 12.06 0.67 -16.07
CA VAL A 56 11.26 0.37 -14.87
C VAL A 56 12.04 0.79 -13.64
N GLY A 57 11.41 1.57 -12.78
CA GLY A 57 11.99 2.04 -11.52
C GLY A 57 11.54 1.27 -10.29
N SER A 58 10.38 0.59 -10.38
CA SER A 58 9.80 -0.16 -9.26
C SER A 58 8.99 -1.37 -9.74
N VAL A 59 8.80 -2.34 -8.86
CA VAL A 59 8.05 -3.56 -9.14
C VAL A 59 7.09 -3.84 -7.97
N ILE A 60 5.81 -4.09 -8.29
CA ILE A 60 4.80 -4.52 -7.32
C ILE A 60 4.59 -6.03 -7.40
N TYR A 61 4.26 -6.65 -6.27
CA TYR A 61 3.96 -8.09 -6.12
C TYR A 61 5.13 -9.03 -6.45
N ILE A 62 6.13 -9.01 -5.56
CA ILE A 62 7.22 -10.01 -5.57
C ILE A 62 6.83 -11.34 -4.90
N ASN A 63 5.63 -11.41 -4.31
CA ASN A 63 5.01 -12.62 -3.74
C ASN A 63 5.90 -13.42 -2.79
N ASP A 64 6.41 -12.77 -1.73
CA ASP A 64 7.26 -13.40 -0.72
C ASP A 64 8.40 -14.22 -1.36
N ASN A 65 9.11 -13.58 -2.29
CA ASN A 65 10.18 -14.24 -3.05
C ASN A 65 11.44 -13.36 -3.10
N ALA A 66 12.18 -13.34 -2.01
CA ALA A 66 13.44 -12.61 -1.91
C ALA A 66 14.46 -12.98 -3.00
N ALA A 67 14.49 -14.26 -3.39
CA ALA A 67 15.39 -14.73 -4.46
C ALA A 67 15.04 -14.12 -5.83
N GLN A 68 13.74 -14.01 -6.14
CA GLN A 68 13.29 -13.37 -7.38
C GLN A 68 13.56 -11.85 -7.34
N ALA A 69 13.29 -11.18 -6.21
CA ALA A 69 13.62 -9.79 -6.01
C ALA A 69 15.12 -9.54 -6.21
N ARG A 70 15.98 -10.38 -5.62
CA ARG A 70 17.44 -10.32 -5.80
C ARG A 70 17.87 -10.50 -7.25
N LYS A 71 17.24 -11.41 -8.00
CA LYS A 71 17.51 -11.61 -9.42
C LYS A 71 17.24 -10.35 -10.22
N TRP A 72 16.06 -9.73 -10.05
CA TRP A 72 15.71 -8.50 -10.74
C TRP A 72 16.56 -7.30 -10.29
N GLN A 73 16.87 -7.21 -9.00
CA GLN A 73 17.75 -6.17 -8.49
C GLN A 73 19.16 -6.27 -9.11
N LYS A 74 19.67 -7.50 -9.27
CA LYS A 74 20.96 -7.74 -9.91
C LYS A 74 20.94 -7.27 -11.38
N LEU A 75 19.86 -7.53 -12.11
CA LEU A 75 19.71 -7.02 -13.48
C LEU A 75 19.73 -5.49 -13.50
N ALA A 76 18.96 -4.83 -12.62
CA ALA A 76 18.94 -3.38 -12.55
C ALA A 76 20.31 -2.77 -12.26
N VAL A 77 21.02 -3.33 -11.29
CA VAL A 77 22.32 -2.77 -10.85
C VAL A 77 23.48 -3.09 -11.81
N GLU A 78 23.53 -4.31 -12.36
CA GLU A 78 24.67 -4.77 -13.16
C GLU A 78 24.49 -4.57 -14.67
N LYS A 79 23.26 -4.44 -15.17
CA LYS A 79 22.97 -4.40 -16.60
C LYS A 79 22.48 -3.05 -17.10
N SER A 80 21.74 -2.28 -16.27
CA SER A 80 21.34 -0.94 -16.68
C SER A 80 22.54 0.03 -16.64
N ARG A 81 22.49 1.08 -17.48
CA ARG A 81 23.60 2.03 -17.66
C ARG A 81 24.01 2.76 -16.37
N LEU A 82 23.04 3.13 -15.55
CA LEU A 82 23.28 3.89 -14.30
C LEU A 82 23.27 3.03 -13.05
N GLY A 83 22.86 1.76 -13.15
CA GLY A 83 22.81 0.85 -12.02
C GLY A 83 21.86 1.29 -10.91
N ILE A 84 20.75 1.97 -11.25
CA ILE A 84 19.76 2.45 -10.26
C ILE A 84 18.96 1.25 -9.75
N PRO A 85 18.93 0.99 -8.42
CA PRO A 85 18.18 -0.13 -7.87
C PRO A 85 16.69 0.01 -8.06
N LEU A 86 15.97 -1.12 -8.19
CA LEU A 86 14.52 -1.18 -8.17
C LEU A 86 13.97 -0.96 -6.76
N LEU A 87 12.76 -0.40 -6.68
CA LEU A 87 11.95 -0.35 -5.48
C LEU A 87 10.92 -1.49 -5.54
N PHE A 88 10.93 -2.39 -4.57
CA PHE A 88 9.97 -3.50 -4.49
C PHE A 88 8.83 -3.16 -3.54
N CYS A 89 7.59 -3.33 -4.03
CA CYS A 89 6.38 -2.90 -3.36
C CYS A 89 5.38 -4.07 -3.19
N GLN A 90 4.59 -4.00 -2.12
CA GLN A 90 3.56 -5.00 -1.82
C GLN A 90 2.44 -4.37 -0.98
N ASP A 91 1.20 -4.88 -1.11
CA ASP A 91 0.14 -4.55 -0.17
C ASP A 91 0.31 -5.36 1.13
N VAL A 92 0.83 -4.72 2.16
CA VAL A 92 0.94 -5.28 3.52
C VAL A 92 -0.06 -4.52 4.39
N ILE A 93 -1.34 -4.85 4.25
CA ILE A 93 -2.45 -4.06 4.81
C ILE A 93 -2.68 -4.34 6.30
N HIS A 94 -2.72 -5.62 6.69
CA HIS A 94 -2.92 -6.02 8.07
C HIS A 94 -2.06 -7.25 8.44
N GLY A 95 -0.78 -7.14 8.15
CA GLY A 95 0.21 -8.19 8.39
C GLY A 95 0.79 -8.75 7.10
N PHE A 96 1.85 -9.52 7.25
CA PHE A 96 2.51 -10.22 6.13
C PHE A 96 2.31 -11.73 6.26
N GLN A 97 3.16 -12.46 6.97
CA GLN A 97 2.92 -13.87 7.29
C GLN A 97 2.13 -14.02 8.60
N THR A 98 2.44 -13.20 9.61
CA THR A 98 1.57 -13.00 10.77
C THR A 98 0.45 -12.06 10.37
N VAL A 99 -0.77 -12.60 10.28
CA VAL A 99 -1.96 -11.83 9.89
C VAL A 99 -2.66 -11.30 11.14
N PHE A 100 -2.95 -10.00 11.15
CA PHE A 100 -3.71 -9.31 12.17
C PHE A 100 -5.19 -9.21 11.78
N PRO A 101 -6.09 -8.80 12.71
CA PRO A 101 -7.45 -8.43 12.32
C PRO A 101 -7.45 -7.43 11.15
N ILE A 102 -8.48 -7.48 10.31
CA ILE A 102 -8.65 -6.47 9.25
C ILE A 102 -8.66 -5.05 9.87
N PRO A 103 -8.28 -4.01 9.11
CA PRO A 103 -8.17 -2.65 9.65
C PRO A 103 -9.42 -2.14 10.39
N LEU A 104 -10.62 -2.43 9.87
CA LEU A 104 -11.86 -2.12 10.58
C LEU A 104 -11.96 -2.84 11.93
N GLY A 105 -11.43 -4.07 12.03
CA GLY A 105 -11.40 -4.84 13.28
C GLY A 105 -10.42 -4.23 14.27
N TRP A 106 -9.19 -3.95 13.88
CA TRP A 106 -8.21 -3.39 14.82
C TRP A 106 -8.56 -1.98 15.30
N SER A 107 -9.28 -1.17 14.48
CA SER A 107 -9.76 0.13 14.94
C SER A 107 -10.71 0.03 16.13
N CYS A 108 -11.45 -1.09 16.25
CA CYS A 108 -12.33 -1.36 17.40
C CYS A 108 -11.57 -1.59 18.72
N SER A 109 -10.24 -1.80 18.70
CA SER A 109 -9.44 -1.88 19.90
C SER A 109 -9.26 -0.52 20.59
N PHE A 110 -9.34 0.57 19.86
CA PHE A 110 -8.99 1.93 20.32
C PHE A 110 -7.60 2.00 20.95
N ASP A 111 -6.68 1.11 20.54
CA ASP A 111 -5.29 1.02 21.05
C ASP A 111 -4.28 1.32 19.91
N PRO A 112 -3.95 2.60 19.64
CA PRO A 112 -2.97 2.95 18.62
C PRO A 112 -1.57 2.38 18.89
N ASP A 113 -1.19 2.20 20.16
CA ASP A 113 0.11 1.65 20.51
C ASP A 113 0.24 0.18 20.12
N LEU A 114 -0.85 -0.59 20.24
CA LEU A 114 -0.90 -1.98 19.80
C LEU A 114 -0.94 -2.08 18.27
N ILE A 115 -1.64 -1.17 17.60
CA ILE A 115 -1.64 -1.07 16.13
C ILE A 115 -0.25 -0.69 15.61
N HIS A 116 0.47 0.20 16.28
CA HIS A 116 1.87 0.50 15.98
C HIS A 116 2.75 -0.76 16.04
N GLN A 117 2.64 -1.57 17.10
CA GLN A 117 3.37 -2.83 17.21
C GLN A 117 3.02 -3.81 16.08
N ALA A 118 1.74 -3.88 15.66
CA ALA A 118 1.33 -4.69 14.52
C ALA A 118 2.00 -4.23 13.21
N ALA A 119 2.15 -2.92 13.01
CA ALA A 119 2.86 -2.36 11.86
C ALA A 119 4.38 -2.66 11.91
N GLU A 120 5.02 -2.60 13.09
CA GLU A 120 6.43 -2.98 13.25
C GLU A 120 6.65 -4.46 12.91
N VAL A 121 5.78 -5.36 13.39
CA VAL A 121 5.83 -6.79 13.05
C VAL A 121 5.67 -6.99 11.55
N SER A 122 4.68 -6.31 10.95
CA SER A 122 4.41 -6.39 9.51
C SER A 122 5.62 -5.94 8.68
N ALA A 123 6.26 -4.84 9.06
CA ALA A 123 7.48 -4.33 8.41
C ALA A 123 8.63 -5.34 8.53
N LYS A 124 8.88 -5.84 9.74
CA LYS A 124 9.95 -6.80 10.02
C LYS A 124 9.80 -8.09 9.22
N GLU A 125 8.59 -8.60 9.03
CA GLU A 125 8.35 -9.79 8.22
C GLU A 125 8.45 -9.50 6.72
N ALA A 126 7.82 -8.41 6.24
CA ALA A 126 7.79 -8.07 4.82
C ALA A 126 9.17 -7.74 4.25
N THR A 127 10.03 -7.08 5.03
CA THR A 127 11.40 -6.76 4.60
C THR A 127 12.26 -8.01 4.39
N ARG A 128 11.97 -9.11 5.07
CA ARG A 128 12.67 -10.40 4.84
C ARG A 128 12.38 -10.98 3.46
N ALA A 129 11.21 -10.68 2.90
CA ALA A 129 10.84 -11.06 1.53
C ALA A 129 11.38 -10.09 0.46
N GLY A 130 12.03 -9.01 0.86
CA GLY A 130 12.54 -7.99 -0.06
C GLY A 130 11.58 -6.82 -0.29
N VAL A 131 10.46 -6.72 0.45
CA VAL A 131 9.53 -5.59 0.34
C VAL A 131 10.16 -4.35 0.96
N MET A 132 10.12 -3.24 0.24
CA MET A 132 10.72 -1.95 0.62
C MET A 132 9.67 -0.86 0.86
N LEU A 133 8.48 -1.04 0.27
CA LEU A 133 7.35 -0.12 0.38
C LEU A 133 6.05 -0.90 0.48
N THR A 134 5.18 -0.52 1.42
CA THR A 134 3.81 -1.03 1.51
C THR A 134 2.78 0.00 1.07
N PHE A 135 1.72 -0.45 0.39
CA PHE A 135 0.53 0.35 0.07
C PHE A 135 -0.48 0.33 1.23
N SER A 136 -0.01 0.76 2.38
CA SER A 136 -0.73 0.92 3.66
C SER A 136 -0.14 2.15 4.37
N PRO A 137 -0.92 2.88 5.18
CA PRO A 137 -2.31 2.66 5.59
C PRO A 137 -3.36 3.13 4.58
N MET A 138 -4.53 2.49 4.61
CA MET A 138 -5.73 2.94 3.93
C MET A 138 -6.50 3.86 4.89
N LEU A 139 -6.65 5.14 4.50
CA LEU A 139 -7.17 6.24 5.32
C LEU A 139 -8.48 6.81 4.78
N ASP A 140 -9.23 6.00 4.06
CA ASP A 140 -10.51 6.39 3.50
C ASP A 140 -11.60 6.36 4.56
N ILE A 141 -12.10 7.52 4.92
CA ILE A 141 -13.26 7.61 5.81
C ILE A 141 -14.47 6.99 5.12
N ALA A 142 -14.95 5.86 5.67
CA ALA A 142 -16.05 5.08 5.13
C ALA A 142 -17.32 5.32 5.96
N ARG A 143 -18.30 6.02 5.38
CA ARG A 143 -19.58 6.37 6.06
C ARG A 143 -20.76 5.54 5.56
N ASP A 144 -20.63 4.93 4.38
CA ASP A 144 -21.63 4.04 3.82
C ASP A 144 -21.20 2.58 3.97
N PRO A 145 -21.86 1.76 4.81
CA PRO A 145 -21.46 0.37 5.05
C PRO A 145 -21.67 -0.55 3.83
N ARG A 146 -22.29 -0.06 2.74
CA ARG A 146 -22.39 -0.80 1.49
C ARG A 146 -21.11 -0.79 0.67
N TRP A 147 -20.20 0.15 0.97
CA TRP A 147 -18.88 0.18 0.30
C TRP A 147 -18.03 -0.98 0.79
N GLY A 148 -17.68 -1.91 -0.12
CA GLY A 148 -16.98 -3.16 0.22
C GLY A 148 -15.58 -2.94 0.78
N ARG A 149 -14.91 -1.85 0.41
CA ARG A 149 -13.55 -1.54 0.88
C ARG A 149 -13.49 -0.89 2.26
N MET A 150 -14.62 -0.64 2.93
CA MET A 150 -14.59 -0.13 4.30
C MET A 150 -13.86 -1.09 5.27
N SER A 151 -13.76 -2.36 4.95
CA SER A 151 -13.00 -3.35 5.73
C SER A 151 -11.48 -3.08 5.78
N GLU A 152 -10.96 -2.30 4.82
CA GLU A 152 -9.55 -1.98 4.68
C GLU A 152 -9.12 -0.74 5.49
N GLY A 153 -10.05 0.06 5.97
CA GLY A 153 -9.82 1.31 6.72
C GLY A 153 -10.30 1.25 8.15
N ALA A 154 -10.09 2.34 8.90
CA ALA A 154 -10.42 2.43 10.33
C ALA A 154 -11.87 2.82 10.62
N GLY A 155 -12.72 3.03 9.60
CA GLY A 155 -14.14 3.32 9.76
C GLY A 155 -14.52 4.77 9.44
N GLU A 156 -15.40 5.38 10.25
CA GLU A 156 -16.02 6.68 9.91
C GLU A 156 -15.50 7.89 10.69
N ASP A 157 -14.72 7.67 11.75
CA ASP A 157 -14.24 8.73 12.63
C ASP A 157 -12.87 9.30 12.16
N PRO A 158 -12.82 10.55 11.66
CA PRO A 158 -11.58 11.11 11.13
C PRO A 158 -10.50 11.37 12.19
N TYR A 159 -10.88 11.50 13.48
CA TYR A 159 -9.89 11.68 14.56
C TYR A 159 -9.22 10.35 14.89
N LEU A 160 -10.01 9.28 15.11
CA LEU A 160 -9.47 7.95 15.39
C LEU A 160 -8.60 7.47 14.24
N ASP A 161 -9.07 7.63 13.00
CA ASP A 161 -8.30 7.26 11.81
C ASP A 161 -6.99 8.05 11.70
N GLY A 162 -6.98 9.33 12.08
CA GLY A 162 -5.74 10.12 12.18
C GLY A 162 -4.75 9.57 13.22
N GLN A 163 -5.22 9.10 14.39
CA GLN A 163 -4.36 8.46 15.39
C GLN A 163 -3.80 7.12 14.88
N ILE A 164 -4.62 6.35 14.20
CA ILE A 164 -4.23 5.08 13.57
C ILE A 164 -3.25 5.32 12.42
N ALA A 165 -3.49 6.34 11.59
CA ALA A 165 -2.58 6.75 10.53
C ALA A 165 -1.16 7.02 11.06
N ARG A 166 -1.06 7.80 12.15
CA ARG A 166 0.22 8.08 12.81
C ARG A 166 0.87 6.81 13.35
N ALA A 167 0.10 5.94 14.02
CA ALA A 167 0.59 4.67 14.58
C ALA A 167 1.16 3.76 13.48
N LEU A 168 0.43 3.60 12.37
CA LEU A 168 0.85 2.78 11.23
C LEU A 168 2.08 3.36 10.53
N VAL A 169 2.09 4.67 10.23
CA VAL A 169 3.23 5.33 9.59
C VAL A 169 4.50 5.17 10.43
N THR A 170 4.41 5.45 11.74
CA THR A 170 5.59 5.35 12.61
C THR A 170 6.01 3.91 12.87
N GLY A 171 5.08 2.96 12.90
CA GLY A 171 5.38 1.54 13.03
C GLY A 171 6.07 0.98 11.78
N TYR A 172 5.52 1.20 10.59
CA TYR A 172 6.13 0.75 9.34
C TYR A 172 7.51 1.38 9.10
N GLN A 173 7.67 2.68 9.38
CA GLN A 173 8.87 3.45 9.05
C GLN A 173 9.87 3.60 10.21
N GLY A 174 9.63 2.94 11.35
CA GLY A 174 10.54 2.91 12.49
C GLY A 174 10.66 4.25 13.22
N GLY A 175 9.55 4.97 13.33
CA GLY A 175 9.44 6.24 14.06
C GLY A 175 9.07 7.44 13.20
N GLU A 176 8.99 8.60 13.86
CA GLU A 176 8.63 9.88 13.24
C GLU A 176 9.57 10.25 12.09
N ASN A 177 8.98 10.81 11.01
CA ASN A 177 9.70 11.24 9.81
C ASN A 177 10.49 10.12 9.13
N GLY A 178 10.10 8.86 9.36
CA GLY A 178 10.78 7.71 8.79
C GLY A 178 12.19 7.51 9.35
N ALA A 179 12.36 7.63 10.66
CA ALA A 179 13.64 7.53 11.33
C ALA A 179 14.35 6.17 11.13
N GLY A 180 13.58 5.08 10.94
CA GLY A 180 14.09 3.74 10.69
C GLY A 180 14.33 3.42 9.21
N LEU A 181 13.91 4.27 8.26
CA LEU A 181 14.12 3.98 6.84
C LEU A 181 15.62 3.85 6.52
N GLY A 182 15.97 2.77 5.82
CA GLY A 182 17.35 2.46 5.46
C GLY A 182 18.10 1.60 6.47
N ASP A 183 17.42 1.01 7.45
CA ASP A 183 18.00 0.06 8.41
C ASP A 183 17.83 -1.42 7.98
N GLY A 184 17.08 -1.69 6.90
CA GLY A 184 16.81 -3.03 6.39
C GLY A 184 15.72 -3.80 7.16
N VAL A 185 15.07 -3.15 8.14
CA VAL A 185 14.01 -3.75 8.97
C VAL A 185 12.68 -3.02 8.79
N HIS A 186 12.71 -1.69 8.64
CA HIS A 186 11.55 -0.85 8.42
C HIS A 186 11.40 -0.51 6.95
N LEU A 187 10.16 -0.38 6.48
CA LEU A 187 9.83 -0.10 5.08
C LEU A 187 9.05 1.20 4.92
N ALA A 188 9.10 1.78 3.74
CA ALA A 188 8.28 2.95 3.42
C ALA A 188 6.79 2.59 3.39
N CYS A 189 5.94 3.53 3.74
CA CYS A 189 4.49 3.37 3.69
C CYS A 189 3.85 4.35 2.71
N CYS A 190 2.64 4.03 2.28
CA CYS A 190 1.85 4.80 1.32
C CYS A 190 0.47 5.09 1.88
N LEU A 191 0.17 6.38 2.10
CA LEU A 191 -1.18 6.78 2.50
C LEU A 191 -2.13 6.64 1.30
N LYS A 192 -3.19 5.87 1.44
CA LYS A 192 -4.16 5.65 0.36
C LYS A 192 -5.60 5.71 0.86
N HIS A 193 -6.56 6.07 0.05
CA HIS A 193 -6.44 6.63 -1.31
C HIS A 193 -6.81 8.11 -1.26
N PHE A 194 -5.90 8.95 -1.63
CA PHE A 194 -6.08 10.40 -1.54
C PHE A 194 -6.86 10.92 -2.76
N LEU A 195 -8.13 11.34 -2.69
CA LEU A 195 -8.86 11.70 -1.49
C LEU A 195 -10.36 11.42 -1.68
N GLY A 196 -11.04 11.10 -0.56
CA GLY A 196 -12.50 11.03 -0.54
C GLY A 196 -13.11 9.75 -1.14
N TYR A 197 -12.35 8.71 -1.36
CA TYR A 197 -12.78 7.46 -2.01
C TYR A 197 -13.93 6.76 -1.28
N GLY A 198 -13.93 6.76 0.06
CA GLY A 198 -14.99 6.19 0.88
C GLY A 198 -16.31 6.97 0.85
N ALA A 199 -16.37 8.10 0.14
CA ALA A 199 -17.60 8.88 -0.07
C ALA A 199 -18.38 8.49 -1.33
N ALA A 200 -17.98 7.40 -2.01
CA ALA A 200 -18.61 6.95 -3.25
C ALA A 200 -20.13 6.81 -3.11
N GLU A 201 -20.87 7.36 -4.07
CA GLU A 201 -22.33 7.38 -4.04
C GLU A 201 -22.93 5.97 -3.96
N GLY A 202 -23.78 5.77 -2.96
CA GLY A 202 -24.45 4.49 -2.73
C GLY A 202 -23.51 3.35 -2.38
N GLY A 203 -22.28 3.64 -1.94
CA GLY A 203 -21.26 2.64 -1.64
C GLY A 203 -20.71 1.91 -2.86
N ARG A 204 -20.94 2.45 -4.07
CA ARG A 204 -20.46 1.82 -5.31
C ARG A 204 -19.00 2.18 -5.54
N ASP A 205 -18.15 1.16 -5.58
CA ASP A 205 -16.73 1.32 -5.79
C ASP A 205 -16.42 1.99 -7.14
N TYR A 206 -15.29 2.70 -7.25
CA TYR A 206 -14.86 3.47 -8.43
C TYR A 206 -15.78 4.61 -8.85
N ASN A 207 -16.84 4.90 -8.10
CA ASN A 207 -17.87 5.84 -8.52
C ASN A 207 -17.53 7.29 -8.16
N THR A 208 -18.29 8.20 -8.76
CA THR A 208 -18.20 9.65 -8.56
C THR A 208 -18.47 10.04 -7.11
N VAL A 209 -17.80 11.09 -6.68
CA VAL A 209 -17.97 11.70 -5.36
C VAL A 209 -18.30 13.17 -5.53
N GLU A 210 -19.45 13.59 -5.00
CA GLU A 210 -19.81 14.99 -4.85
C GLU A 210 -19.61 15.43 -3.40
N ILE A 211 -18.57 16.22 -3.17
CA ILE A 211 -18.18 16.66 -1.83
C ILE A 211 -17.89 18.15 -1.82
N SER A 212 -18.50 18.88 -0.89
CA SER A 212 -18.15 20.28 -0.70
C SER A 212 -16.70 20.42 -0.24
N PRO A 213 -16.00 21.51 -0.63
CA PRO A 213 -14.63 21.78 -0.18
C PRO A 213 -14.47 21.80 1.35
N THR A 214 -15.51 22.17 2.09
CA THR A 214 -15.54 22.15 3.56
C THR A 214 -15.59 20.74 4.10
N THR A 215 -16.49 19.88 3.58
CA THR A 215 -16.59 18.48 4.00
C THR A 215 -15.32 17.72 3.66
N LEU A 216 -14.73 17.97 2.49
CA LEU A 216 -13.48 17.35 2.05
C LEU A 216 -12.35 17.61 3.07
N ARG A 217 -12.20 18.89 3.51
CA ARG A 217 -11.15 19.28 4.47
C ARG A 217 -11.44 18.89 5.92
N ASN A 218 -12.69 18.83 6.31
CA ASN A 218 -13.03 18.57 7.72
C ASN A 218 -13.25 17.09 8.04
N THR A 219 -13.52 16.27 7.02
CA THR A 219 -13.84 14.85 7.22
C THR A 219 -12.80 13.94 6.56
N TYR A 220 -12.45 14.17 5.28
CA TYR A 220 -11.65 13.22 4.52
C TYR A 220 -10.14 13.53 4.54
N MET A 221 -9.74 14.78 4.72
CA MET A 221 -8.32 15.16 4.80
C MET A 221 -7.63 14.89 6.14
N PRO A 222 -8.29 14.96 7.32
CA PRO A 222 -7.59 14.90 8.60
C PRO A 222 -6.72 13.65 8.81
N PRO A 223 -7.14 12.42 8.45
CA PRO A 223 -6.28 11.24 8.57
C PRO A 223 -4.99 11.36 7.74
N PHE A 224 -5.11 11.83 6.50
CA PHE A 224 -3.95 12.07 5.63
C PHE A 224 -3.03 13.16 6.18
N ALA A 225 -3.59 14.22 6.78
CA ALA A 225 -2.80 15.26 7.42
C ALA A 225 -1.95 14.71 8.58
N GLU A 226 -2.50 13.81 9.40
CA GLU A 226 -1.74 13.16 10.48
C GLU A 226 -0.69 12.19 9.93
N GLY A 227 -0.99 11.42 8.87
CA GLY A 227 -0.01 10.57 8.21
C GLY A 227 1.15 11.36 7.57
N VAL A 228 0.85 12.49 6.93
CA VAL A 228 1.89 13.40 6.38
C VAL A 228 2.74 13.99 7.49
N LYS A 229 2.15 14.46 8.60
CA LYS A 229 2.87 14.97 9.76
C LYS A 229 3.77 13.91 10.41
N ALA A 230 3.34 12.65 10.42
CA ALA A 230 4.15 11.54 10.90
C ALA A 230 5.33 11.21 9.97
N GLY A 231 5.34 11.74 8.74
CA GLY A 231 6.43 11.61 7.79
C GLY A 231 6.28 10.45 6.81
N ALA A 232 5.05 10.11 6.43
CA ALA A 232 4.78 9.11 5.41
C ALA A 232 5.60 9.37 4.13
N ALA A 233 6.17 8.33 3.57
CA ALA A 233 7.10 8.44 2.45
C ALA A 233 6.39 8.63 1.10
N THR A 234 5.19 8.06 0.95
CA THR A 234 4.44 8.11 -0.31
C THR A 234 2.94 8.33 -0.08
N VAL A 235 2.25 8.80 -1.12
CA VAL A 235 0.79 8.96 -1.17
C VAL A 235 0.27 8.41 -2.49
N MET A 236 -0.88 7.75 -2.44
CA MET A 236 -1.57 7.20 -3.60
C MET A 236 -2.88 7.95 -3.81
N PRO A 237 -3.11 8.62 -4.95
CA PRO A 237 -4.40 9.21 -5.28
C PRO A 237 -5.46 8.13 -5.48
N SER A 238 -6.70 8.48 -5.18
CA SER A 238 -7.86 7.60 -5.30
C SER A 238 -8.36 7.45 -6.75
N PHE A 239 -9.11 6.39 -7.02
CA PHE A 239 -9.69 6.13 -8.34
C PHE A 239 -10.85 7.07 -8.69
N ASN A 240 -11.64 7.50 -7.70
CA ASN A 240 -12.88 8.22 -7.89
C ASN A 240 -12.68 9.59 -8.55
N LEU A 241 -13.77 10.08 -9.12
CA LEU A 241 -13.87 11.47 -9.54
C LEU A 241 -14.31 12.34 -8.37
N ILE A 242 -13.64 13.49 -8.20
CA ILE A 242 -14.11 14.59 -7.35
C ILE A 242 -14.50 15.74 -8.27
N ASP A 243 -15.75 16.17 -8.18
CA ASP A 243 -16.31 17.22 -9.04
C ASP A 243 -16.04 16.93 -10.55
N GLY A 244 -16.14 15.67 -10.97
CA GLY A 244 -15.95 15.23 -12.35
C GLY A 244 -14.51 15.12 -12.82
N VAL A 245 -13.50 15.24 -11.91
CA VAL A 245 -12.08 15.09 -12.26
C VAL A 245 -11.46 13.94 -11.47
N SER A 246 -10.77 13.01 -12.13
CA SER A 246 -10.03 11.92 -11.47
C SER A 246 -8.97 12.46 -10.53
N SER A 247 -8.89 11.91 -9.33
CA SER A 247 -7.88 12.30 -8.34
C SER A 247 -6.45 12.18 -8.89
N ALA A 248 -6.16 11.14 -9.69
CA ALA A 248 -4.85 10.93 -10.31
C ALA A 248 -4.47 11.98 -11.35
N SER A 249 -5.46 12.66 -11.96
CA SER A 249 -5.24 13.68 -12.99
C SER A 249 -5.63 15.11 -12.55
N SER A 250 -5.84 15.32 -11.23
CA SER A 250 -6.34 16.59 -10.69
C SER A 250 -5.23 17.46 -10.10
N PRO A 251 -4.89 18.60 -10.72
CA PRO A 251 -3.98 19.59 -10.10
C PRO A 251 -4.52 20.17 -8.80
N PHE A 252 -5.84 20.15 -8.61
CA PHE A 252 -6.45 20.56 -7.34
C PHE A 252 -6.14 19.55 -6.24
N VAL A 253 -6.32 18.24 -6.50
CA VAL A 253 -6.08 17.20 -5.50
C VAL A 253 -4.57 17.07 -5.20
N LEU A 254 -3.74 16.86 -6.22
CA LEU A 254 -2.32 16.59 -6.04
C LEU A 254 -1.53 17.88 -5.76
N GLY A 255 -1.79 18.95 -6.53
CA GLY A 255 -1.04 20.19 -6.40
C GLY A 255 -1.52 21.08 -5.26
N GLN A 256 -2.84 21.36 -5.16
CA GLN A 256 -3.35 22.29 -4.15
C GLN A 256 -3.49 21.60 -2.78
N LEU A 257 -4.25 20.50 -2.70
CA LEU A 257 -4.54 19.90 -1.40
C LEU A 257 -3.32 19.17 -0.84
N LEU A 258 -2.71 18.27 -1.62
CA LEU A 258 -1.61 17.44 -1.12
C LEU A 258 -0.30 18.20 -0.96
N ARG A 259 0.21 18.82 -2.04
CA ARG A 259 1.51 19.51 -2.02
C ARG A 259 1.48 20.82 -1.23
N ARG A 260 0.50 21.71 -1.47
CA ARG A 260 0.49 23.05 -0.87
C ARG A 260 -0.18 23.10 0.49
N GLU A 261 -1.37 22.51 0.67
CA GLU A 261 -2.11 22.60 1.95
C GLU A 261 -1.55 21.64 2.99
N LEU A 262 -1.27 20.37 2.64
CA LEU A 262 -0.68 19.40 3.57
C LEU A 262 0.85 19.47 3.65
N GLY A 263 1.51 20.12 2.69
CA GLY A 263 2.98 20.23 2.66
C GLY A 263 3.71 18.92 2.39
N PHE A 264 3.06 17.98 1.69
CA PHE A 264 3.66 16.69 1.39
C PHE A 264 4.81 16.85 0.39
N ASP A 265 5.99 16.33 0.72
CA ASP A 265 7.23 16.39 -0.08
C ASP A 265 7.77 15.01 -0.49
N GLY A 266 7.00 13.93 -0.24
CA GLY A 266 7.33 12.56 -0.65
C GLY A 266 6.86 12.23 -2.08
N THR A 267 6.91 10.96 -2.45
CA THR A 267 6.56 10.47 -3.79
C THR A 267 5.06 10.19 -3.94
N ILE A 268 4.48 10.57 -5.10
CA ILE A 268 3.08 10.28 -5.45
C ILE A 268 3.05 9.10 -6.42
N ILE A 269 2.39 8.00 -6.03
CA ILE A 269 2.29 6.77 -6.81
C ILE A 269 0.82 6.54 -7.18
N SER A 270 0.49 6.28 -8.45
CA SER A 270 -0.89 5.97 -8.85
C SER A 270 -1.37 4.67 -8.19
N ASP A 271 -2.69 4.51 -8.12
CA ASP A 271 -3.27 3.19 -7.91
C ASP A 271 -3.15 2.35 -9.19
N TYR A 272 -3.48 1.06 -9.07
CA TYR A 272 -3.32 0.05 -10.11
C TYR A 272 -4.14 0.39 -11.36
N GLY A 273 -3.47 0.68 -12.48
CA GLY A 273 -4.13 1.07 -13.72
C GLY A 273 -4.83 2.43 -13.72
N ALA A 274 -4.66 3.27 -12.68
CA ALA A 274 -5.42 4.51 -12.54
C ALA A 274 -5.18 5.56 -13.64
N VAL A 275 -4.06 5.49 -14.34
CA VAL A 275 -3.82 6.33 -15.52
C VAL A 275 -4.76 5.90 -16.66
N GLU A 276 -4.88 4.59 -16.90
CA GLU A 276 -5.79 4.02 -17.89
C GLU A 276 -7.25 4.34 -17.58
N GLU A 277 -7.64 4.29 -16.31
CA GLU A 277 -9.02 4.56 -15.88
C GLU A 277 -9.52 5.96 -16.18
N THR A 278 -8.64 6.93 -16.47
CA THR A 278 -9.07 8.25 -16.94
C THR A 278 -9.83 8.19 -18.26
N MET A 279 -9.61 7.15 -19.08
CA MET A 279 -10.31 6.96 -20.35
C MET A 279 -11.77 6.48 -20.15
N PRO A 280 -12.06 5.38 -19.44
CA PRO A 280 -13.45 4.98 -19.18
C PRO A 280 -14.24 6.00 -18.37
N HIS A 281 -13.56 6.83 -17.56
CA HIS A 281 -14.18 7.99 -16.92
C HIS A 281 -14.50 9.14 -17.86
N GLY A 282 -14.11 9.05 -19.13
CA GLY A 282 -14.37 10.07 -20.14
C GLY A 282 -13.51 11.35 -20.01
N LEU A 283 -12.38 11.27 -19.30
CA LEU A 283 -11.47 12.40 -19.06
C LEU A 283 -10.34 12.47 -20.08
N ALA A 284 -10.00 11.35 -20.69
CA ALA A 284 -8.99 11.25 -21.73
C ALA A 284 -9.54 10.45 -22.92
N ALA A 285 -9.22 10.88 -24.13
CA ALA A 285 -9.65 10.19 -25.35
C ALA A 285 -8.80 8.94 -25.65
N ASP A 286 -7.54 8.95 -25.21
CA ASP A 286 -6.56 7.90 -25.42
C ASP A 286 -5.47 7.91 -24.32
N GLY A 287 -4.58 6.91 -24.35
CA GLY A 287 -3.49 6.79 -23.39
C GLY A 287 -2.50 7.96 -23.41
N ARG A 288 -2.34 8.62 -24.56
CA ARG A 288 -1.49 9.80 -24.69
C ARG A 288 -2.05 10.99 -23.91
N GLU A 289 -3.35 11.27 -24.04
CA GLU A 289 -4.01 12.31 -23.26
C GLU A 289 -4.05 11.94 -21.77
N ALA A 290 -4.24 10.67 -21.43
CA ALA A 290 -4.18 10.16 -20.07
C ALA A 290 -2.81 10.44 -19.42
N ALA A 291 -1.71 10.03 -20.05
CA ALA A 291 -0.36 10.30 -19.60
C ALA A 291 -0.08 11.80 -19.43
N GLN A 292 -0.47 12.62 -20.40
CA GLN A 292 -0.29 14.08 -20.36
C GLN A 292 -1.01 14.71 -19.16
N ARG A 293 -2.27 14.33 -18.92
CA ARG A 293 -3.08 14.88 -17.82
C ARG A 293 -2.52 14.48 -16.46
N CYS A 294 -2.20 13.20 -16.28
CA CYS A 294 -1.68 12.68 -15.02
C CYS A 294 -0.30 13.28 -14.68
N ALA A 295 0.63 13.30 -15.62
CA ALA A 295 1.96 13.89 -15.41
C ALA A 295 1.87 15.40 -15.10
N ASN A 296 1.07 16.16 -15.84
CA ASN A 296 0.87 17.60 -15.60
C ASN A 296 0.13 17.90 -14.28
N ALA A 297 -0.64 16.93 -13.74
CA ALA A 297 -1.25 17.05 -12.43
C ALA A 297 -0.26 16.81 -11.28
N GLY A 298 0.89 16.22 -11.57
CA GLY A 298 1.93 15.91 -10.58
C GLY A 298 1.95 14.45 -10.11
N LEU A 299 1.34 13.53 -10.87
CA LEU A 299 1.52 12.10 -10.66
C LEU A 299 2.96 11.70 -11.02
N GLU A 300 3.65 10.96 -10.15
CA GLU A 300 5.09 10.73 -10.28
C GLU A 300 5.43 9.29 -10.66
N ILE A 301 4.66 8.31 -10.19
CA ILE A 301 4.82 6.91 -10.59
C ILE A 301 3.49 6.38 -11.12
N GLU A 302 3.52 5.84 -12.33
CA GLU A 302 2.44 5.10 -12.95
C GLU A 302 2.54 3.63 -12.56
N MET A 303 1.45 3.05 -12.00
CA MET A 303 1.41 1.65 -11.58
C MET A 303 0.67 0.78 -12.59
N ALA A 304 1.33 -0.30 -13.00
CA ALA A 304 0.79 -1.44 -13.77
C ALA A 304 0.27 -1.11 -15.18
N THR A 305 0.56 0.08 -15.70
CA THR A 305 0.44 0.46 -17.11
C THR A 305 1.78 1.01 -17.59
N ASP A 306 1.92 1.36 -18.87
CA ASP A 306 3.19 1.83 -19.45
C ASP A 306 3.02 3.08 -20.33
N TYR A 307 1.92 3.82 -20.13
CA TYR A 307 1.65 5.04 -20.91
C TYR A 307 2.73 6.09 -20.71
N PHE A 308 3.35 6.16 -19.52
CA PHE A 308 4.46 7.09 -19.29
C PHE A 308 5.65 6.78 -20.18
N ASN A 309 6.10 5.52 -20.24
CA ASN A 309 7.19 5.14 -21.15
C ASN A 309 6.87 5.40 -22.62
N ARG A 310 5.64 5.11 -23.04
CA ARG A 310 5.25 5.21 -24.45
C ARG A 310 5.04 6.64 -24.91
N GLU A 311 4.46 7.48 -24.06
CA GLU A 311 3.91 8.76 -24.49
C GLU A 311 4.70 9.99 -23.99
N LEU A 312 5.27 9.94 -22.77
CA LEU A 312 5.94 11.10 -22.19
C LEU A 312 7.17 11.58 -22.99
N PRO A 313 8.02 10.72 -23.60
CA PRO A 313 9.14 11.22 -24.38
C PRO A 313 8.69 12.17 -25.50
N GLN A 314 7.67 11.79 -26.24
CA GLN A 314 7.15 12.61 -27.32
C GLN A 314 6.39 13.85 -26.81
N LEU A 315 5.64 13.73 -25.70
CA LEU A 315 4.93 14.84 -25.07
C LEU A 315 5.89 15.92 -24.54
N VAL A 316 7.05 15.52 -24.02
CA VAL A 316 8.11 16.45 -23.61
C VAL A 316 8.73 17.15 -24.82
N MET A 317 9.07 16.42 -25.88
CA MET A 317 9.62 17.01 -27.12
C MET A 317 8.65 18.02 -27.76
N GLU A 318 7.36 17.79 -27.64
CA GLU A 318 6.31 18.70 -28.13
C GLU A 318 6.02 19.88 -27.18
N GLY A 319 6.64 19.90 -26.00
CA GLY A 319 6.41 20.93 -24.97
C GLY A 319 5.03 20.84 -24.28
N LYS A 320 4.33 19.70 -24.40
CA LYS A 320 3.03 19.45 -23.75
C LYS A 320 3.15 19.02 -22.30
N VAL A 321 4.29 18.42 -21.95
CA VAL A 321 4.73 18.13 -20.58
C VAL A 321 6.08 18.80 -20.41
N PRO A 322 6.25 19.73 -19.45
CA PRO A 322 7.55 20.33 -19.18
C PRO A 322 8.56 19.27 -18.70
N GLU A 323 9.80 19.28 -19.19
CA GLU A 323 10.84 18.37 -18.68
C GLU A 323 11.07 18.58 -17.18
N SER A 324 10.89 19.78 -16.65
CA SER A 324 10.94 20.05 -15.20
C SER A 324 9.92 19.27 -14.39
N THR A 325 8.76 18.92 -14.97
CA THR A 325 7.77 18.05 -14.30
C THR A 325 8.34 16.63 -14.11
N ILE A 326 9.04 16.12 -15.12
CA ILE A 326 9.73 14.83 -15.06
C ILE A 326 10.88 14.90 -14.03
N ASP A 327 11.68 15.96 -14.06
CA ASP A 327 12.78 16.17 -13.13
C ASP A 327 12.32 16.23 -11.66
N ASP A 328 11.22 16.90 -11.38
CA ASP A 328 10.63 17.00 -10.05
C ASP A 328 10.14 15.63 -9.56
N ALA A 329 9.47 14.85 -10.40
CA ALA A 329 9.04 13.49 -10.09
C ALA A 329 10.23 12.59 -9.77
N VAL A 330 11.23 12.55 -10.63
CA VAL A 330 12.42 11.71 -10.47
C VAL A 330 13.23 12.12 -9.23
N ARG A 331 13.29 13.41 -8.93
CA ARG A 331 13.94 13.91 -7.70
C ARG A 331 13.31 13.32 -6.43
N HIS A 332 11.98 13.26 -6.35
CA HIS A 332 11.27 12.62 -5.23
C HIS A 332 11.54 11.11 -5.19
N ILE A 333 11.46 10.43 -6.33
CA ILE A 333 11.72 8.99 -6.43
C ILE A 333 13.16 8.64 -6.01
N LEU A 334 14.15 9.35 -6.50
CA LEU A 334 15.55 9.13 -6.11
C LEU A 334 15.77 9.44 -4.62
N THR A 335 15.13 10.50 -4.11
CA THR A 335 15.18 10.83 -2.68
C THR A 335 14.63 9.68 -1.83
N LEU A 336 13.51 9.07 -2.22
CA LEU A 336 12.94 7.90 -1.55
C LEU A 336 13.93 6.73 -1.56
N LYS A 337 14.52 6.40 -2.71
CA LYS A 337 15.51 5.31 -2.84
C LYS A 337 16.75 5.54 -1.98
N TYR A 338 17.24 6.78 -1.89
CA TYR A 338 18.34 7.12 -0.97
C TYR A 338 17.94 7.02 0.50
N ARG A 339 16.72 7.44 0.87
CA ARG A 339 16.20 7.29 2.25
C ARG A 339 16.09 5.83 2.67
N LEU A 340 15.70 4.96 1.75
CA LEU A 340 15.64 3.50 1.95
C LEU A 340 17.02 2.83 1.97
N GLY A 341 18.10 3.57 1.73
CA GLY A 341 19.47 3.03 1.74
C GLY A 341 19.81 2.14 0.55
N ILE A 342 18.86 1.83 -0.34
CA ILE A 342 19.09 0.90 -1.46
C ILE A 342 20.04 1.45 -2.51
N MET A 343 20.27 2.76 -2.56
CA MET A 343 21.28 3.37 -3.42
C MET A 343 22.72 3.10 -2.93
N ASP A 344 22.89 2.80 -1.65
CA ASP A 344 24.19 2.45 -1.05
C ASP A 344 24.38 0.93 -0.95
N ASP A 345 23.30 0.21 -0.59
CA ASP A 345 23.23 -1.26 -0.60
C ASP A 345 21.94 -1.72 -1.28
N PRO A 346 21.99 -2.08 -2.57
CA PRO A 346 20.82 -2.54 -3.32
C PRO A 346 20.13 -3.78 -2.74
N TYR A 347 20.82 -4.55 -1.92
CA TYR A 347 20.36 -5.82 -1.36
C TYR A 347 19.98 -5.74 0.12
N LEU A 348 19.94 -4.52 0.70
CA LEU A 348 19.69 -4.25 2.12
C LEU A 348 18.45 -4.95 2.68
N TYR A 349 17.39 -5.14 1.87
CA TYR A 349 16.11 -5.75 2.24
C TYR A 349 15.98 -7.22 1.78
N MET A 350 17.06 -7.86 1.35
CA MET A 350 17.01 -9.22 0.78
C MET A 350 17.73 -10.21 1.69
N HIS A 351 16.98 -10.77 2.64
CA HIS A 351 17.50 -11.64 3.70
C HIS A 351 17.15 -13.11 3.44
N GLU A 352 17.61 -13.64 2.31
CA GLU A 352 17.39 -15.05 1.94
C GLU A 352 17.82 -16.01 3.05
N GLY A 353 16.90 -16.91 3.45
CA GLY A 353 17.14 -17.92 4.49
C GLY A 353 16.86 -17.45 5.92
N GLU A 354 16.48 -16.19 6.14
CA GLU A 354 16.08 -15.68 7.45
C GLU A 354 14.55 -15.69 7.64
N GLU A 355 13.77 -15.97 6.59
CA GLU A 355 12.32 -15.89 6.56
C GLU A 355 11.69 -16.80 7.61
N GLU A 356 12.07 -18.07 7.63
CA GLU A 356 11.51 -19.08 8.55
C GLU A 356 11.75 -18.77 10.05
N GLN A 357 12.80 -18.00 10.34
CA GLN A 357 13.13 -17.63 11.73
C GLN A 357 12.37 -16.38 12.16
N THR A 358 11.93 -15.56 11.21
CA THR A 358 11.25 -14.29 11.46
C THR A 358 9.73 -14.45 11.43
N TYR A 359 9.21 -15.26 10.49
CA TYR A 359 7.78 -15.42 10.29
C TYR A 359 7.10 -16.15 11.43
N LEU A 360 5.93 -15.65 11.84
CA LEU A 360 5.11 -16.24 12.89
C LEU A 360 5.87 -16.46 14.22
N ALA A 361 6.86 -15.60 14.51
CA ALA A 361 7.60 -15.67 15.76
C ALA A 361 6.64 -15.58 16.97
N PRO A 362 6.94 -16.23 18.12
CA PRO A 362 6.04 -16.22 19.27
C PRO A 362 5.61 -14.82 19.72
N GLU A 363 6.52 -13.85 19.68
CA GLU A 363 6.25 -12.45 19.99
C GLU A 363 5.31 -11.80 18.97
N HIS A 364 5.40 -12.13 17.67
CA HIS A 364 4.49 -11.65 16.62
C HIS A 364 3.08 -12.19 16.84
N LEU A 365 2.96 -13.48 17.11
CA LEU A 365 1.68 -14.13 17.42
C LEU A 365 1.05 -13.59 18.70
N ALA A 366 1.85 -13.18 19.68
CA ALA A 366 1.36 -12.58 20.92
C ALA A 366 0.68 -11.22 20.63
N VAL A 367 1.28 -10.38 19.77
CA VAL A 367 0.69 -9.11 19.32
C VAL A 367 -0.61 -9.38 18.57
N ALA A 368 -0.62 -10.33 17.61
CA ALA A 368 -1.81 -10.66 16.83
C ALA A 368 -2.96 -11.17 17.73
N ARG A 369 -2.64 -12.04 18.70
CA ARG A 369 -3.61 -12.54 19.66
C ARG A 369 -4.19 -11.44 20.54
N LYS A 370 -3.35 -10.52 21.02
CA LYS A 370 -3.82 -9.39 21.85
C LYS A 370 -4.73 -8.47 21.05
N LEU A 371 -4.30 -8.08 19.85
CA LEU A 371 -5.09 -7.20 18.97
C LEU A 371 -6.42 -7.86 18.56
N GLY A 372 -6.42 -9.16 18.24
CA GLY A 372 -7.63 -9.91 17.96
C GLY A 372 -8.61 -9.96 19.15
N ALA A 373 -8.10 -10.09 20.37
CA ALA A 373 -8.95 -10.07 21.57
C ALA A 373 -9.54 -8.67 21.83
N GLU A 374 -8.76 -7.61 21.65
CA GLU A 374 -9.19 -6.22 21.85
C GLU A 374 -10.10 -5.69 20.73
N SER A 375 -10.08 -6.31 19.56
CA SER A 375 -10.98 -5.98 18.44
C SER A 375 -12.42 -6.46 18.65
N ALA A 376 -12.68 -7.32 19.65
CA ALA A 376 -14.01 -7.88 19.90
C ALA A 376 -14.90 -6.87 20.62
N VAL A 377 -16.04 -6.54 20.02
CA VAL A 377 -17.03 -5.60 20.57
C VAL A 377 -18.21 -6.34 21.17
N LEU A 378 -18.43 -6.18 22.49
CA LEU A 378 -19.57 -6.76 23.20
C LEU A 378 -20.81 -5.89 23.05
N LEU A 379 -21.63 -6.18 22.04
CA LEU A 379 -22.85 -5.40 21.76
C LEU A 379 -23.97 -5.66 22.77
N LYS A 380 -24.10 -6.90 23.26
CA LYS A 380 -25.12 -7.30 24.22
C LYS A 380 -24.69 -8.55 24.99
N ASN A 381 -24.94 -8.59 26.28
CA ASN A 381 -24.72 -9.77 27.11
C ASN A 381 -25.87 -9.94 28.14
N ASN A 382 -26.51 -11.09 28.09
CA ASN A 382 -27.57 -11.48 29.04
C ASN A 382 -27.03 -12.42 30.15
N GLY A 383 -25.72 -12.42 30.38
CA GLY A 383 -25.04 -13.30 31.35
C GLY A 383 -24.51 -14.61 30.75
N ALA A 384 -24.57 -14.78 29.43
CA ALA A 384 -23.97 -15.93 28.75
C ALA A 384 -22.44 -15.85 28.69
N LEU A 385 -21.89 -14.64 28.63
CA LEU A 385 -20.45 -14.38 28.63
C LEU A 385 -19.98 -13.78 29.97
N PRO A 386 -18.77 -14.13 30.44
CA PRO A 386 -17.83 -15.12 29.86
C PRO A 386 -18.40 -16.54 29.93
N LEU A 387 -18.02 -17.38 28.97
CA LEU A 387 -18.41 -18.78 28.95
C LEU A 387 -17.94 -19.50 30.22
N LYS A 388 -18.81 -20.32 30.81
CA LYS A 388 -18.45 -21.11 31.97
C LYS A 388 -17.46 -22.21 31.59
N LYS A 389 -16.40 -22.38 32.34
CA LYS A 389 -15.41 -23.43 32.10
C LYS A 389 -16.08 -24.81 31.97
N GLY A 390 -15.72 -25.54 30.91
CA GLY A 390 -16.33 -26.85 30.60
C GLY A 390 -17.75 -26.78 30.05
N ALA A 391 -18.25 -25.62 29.63
CA ALA A 391 -19.55 -25.53 28.98
C ALA A 391 -19.55 -26.33 27.65
N LYS A 392 -20.71 -26.89 27.32
CA LYS A 392 -20.96 -27.49 26.03
C LYS A 392 -21.35 -26.40 25.04
N ILE A 393 -20.66 -26.34 23.91
CA ILE A 393 -20.85 -25.33 22.86
C ILE A 393 -21.43 -26.00 21.63
N ALA A 394 -22.56 -25.52 21.14
CA ALA A 394 -23.03 -25.80 19.81
C ALA A 394 -22.52 -24.71 18.87
N LEU A 395 -21.58 -25.05 18.00
CA LEU A 395 -20.96 -24.14 17.04
C LEU A 395 -21.53 -24.43 15.64
N THR A 396 -22.08 -23.42 14.99
CA THR A 396 -22.64 -23.54 13.64
C THR A 396 -22.32 -22.31 12.81
N GLY A 397 -22.34 -22.45 11.50
CA GLY A 397 -22.07 -21.39 10.54
C GLY A 397 -20.94 -21.73 9.59
N PRO A 398 -20.84 -21.03 8.45
CA PRO A 398 -19.90 -21.37 7.38
C PRO A 398 -18.42 -21.25 7.82
N PHE A 399 -18.13 -20.36 8.76
CA PHE A 399 -16.77 -20.14 9.27
C PHE A 399 -16.46 -20.90 10.57
N ALA A 400 -17.38 -21.76 11.05
CA ALA A 400 -17.22 -22.46 12.33
C ALA A 400 -15.95 -23.32 12.40
N ASP A 401 -15.60 -24.02 11.31
CA ASP A 401 -14.41 -24.87 11.18
C ASP A 401 -13.68 -24.59 9.85
N SER A 402 -13.66 -23.34 9.40
CA SER A 402 -13.00 -22.91 8.18
C SER A 402 -11.61 -22.35 8.48
N LEU A 403 -10.65 -22.60 7.58
CA LEU A 403 -9.35 -21.94 7.56
C LEU A 403 -9.39 -20.57 6.85
N ASP A 404 -10.48 -20.29 6.11
CA ASP A 404 -10.69 -19.02 5.43
C ASP A 404 -11.21 -17.96 6.41
N GLN A 405 -10.33 -17.48 7.29
CA GLN A 405 -10.63 -16.52 8.35
C GLN A 405 -9.66 -15.34 8.35
N LEU A 406 -8.72 -15.31 7.42
CA LEU A 406 -7.66 -14.29 7.43
C LEU A 406 -8.10 -12.95 6.85
N GLY A 407 -9.26 -12.87 6.20
CA GLY A 407 -9.80 -11.65 5.61
C GLY A 407 -9.21 -11.31 4.23
N THR A 408 -9.59 -10.14 3.70
CA THR A 408 -9.11 -9.62 2.41
C THR A 408 -7.68 -9.10 2.52
N TRP A 409 -6.96 -9.04 1.40
CA TRP A 409 -5.59 -8.51 1.32
C TRP A 409 -4.56 -9.25 2.18
N GLN A 410 -4.80 -10.49 2.52
CA GLN A 410 -3.77 -11.32 3.12
C GLN A 410 -2.98 -12.07 2.02
N PHE A 411 -1.67 -12.07 2.15
CA PHE A 411 -0.76 -12.79 1.24
C PHE A 411 0.03 -13.89 1.98
N SER A 412 -0.40 -14.24 3.19
CA SER A 412 0.25 -15.27 3.98
C SER A 412 0.20 -16.63 3.27
N ARG A 413 1.37 -17.23 3.08
CA ARG A 413 1.49 -18.62 2.59
C ARG A 413 1.32 -19.65 3.70
N ARG A 414 0.99 -19.19 4.90
CA ARG A 414 0.84 -20.01 6.12
C ARG A 414 -0.62 -20.12 6.56
N ALA A 415 -1.55 -20.08 5.60
CA ALA A 415 -2.98 -20.27 5.89
C ALA A 415 -3.27 -21.61 6.57
N ASP A 416 -2.44 -22.64 6.33
CA ASP A 416 -2.44 -23.94 7.03
C ASP A 416 -2.17 -23.85 8.54
N ARG A 417 -1.59 -22.72 9.00
CA ARG A 417 -1.32 -22.43 10.43
C ARG A 417 -2.49 -21.71 11.09
N THR A 418 -3.55 -21.41 10.38
CA THR A 418 -4.76 -20.76 10.92
C THR A 418 -5.46 -21.68 11.91
N VAL A 419 -5.75 -21.17 13.09
CA VAL A 419 -6.54 -21.88 14.12
C VAL A 419 -8.01 -21.58 13.88
N THR A 420 -8.82 -22.59 13.55
CA THR A 420 -10.26 -22.43 13.36
C THR A 420 -10.95 -22.05 14.67
N LEU A 421 -12.12 -21.42 14.61
CA LEU A 421 -12.90 -21.10 15.82
C LEU A 421 -13.22 -22.36 16.64
N LYS A 422 -13.58 -23.45 15.97
CA LYS A 422 -13.77 -24.76 16.60
C LYS A 422 -12.54 -25.22 17.34
N GLN A 423 -11.37 -25.22 16.70
CA GLN A 423 -10.13 -25.65 17.33
C GLN A 423 -9.76 -24.74 18.50
N GLY A 424 -9.89 -23.43 18.36
CA GLY A 424 -9.63 -22.48 19.44
C GLY A 424 -10.51 -22.71 20.68
N LEU A 425 -11.78 -23.06 20.50
CA LEU A 425 -12.70 -23.40 21.59
C LEU A 425 -12.30 -24.74 22.26
N ILE A 426 -11.91 -25.75 21.48
CA ILE A 426 -11.41 -27.03 22.00
C ILE A 426 -10.13 -26.82 22.82
N ASP A 427 -9.19 -26.04 22.29
CA ASP A 427 -7.92 -25.74 22.98
C ASP A 427 -8.15 -24.95 24.30
N ALA A 428 -9.23 -24.16 24.33
CA ALA A 428 -9.67 -23.47 25.55
C ALA A 428 -10.40 -24.38 26.57
N GLY A 429 -10.59 -25.66 26.22
CA GLY A 429 -11.15 -26.68 27.13
C GLY A 429 -12.68 -26.76 27.11
N PHE A 430 -13.33 -26.36 26.03
CA PHE A 430 -14.77 -26.52 25.84
C PHE A 430 -15.11 -27.82 25.10
N ASP A 431 -16.29 -28.38 25.41
CA ASP A 431 -16.88 -29.51 24.70
C ASP A 431 -17.69 -28.92 23.50
N VAL A 432 -17.18 -29.08 22.25
CA VAL A 432 -17.70 -28.41 21.06
C VAL A 432 -18.35 -29.43 20.13
N ALA A 433 -19.64 -29.31 19.94
CA ALA A 433 -20.36 -29.92 18.83
C ALA A 433 -20.40 -28.90 17.68
N CYS A 434 -19.87 -29.28 16.51
CA CYS A 434 -19.78 -28.38 15.36
C CYS A 434 -20.50 -29.01 14.17
N GLU A 435 -21.51 -28.31 13.66
CA GLU A 435 -22.18 -28.62 12.41
C GLU A 435 -22.07 -27.39 11.50
N PRO A 436 -21.21 -27.40 10.48
CA PRO A 436 -21.14 -26.31 9.54
C PRO A 436 -22.50 -26.16 8.84
N ALA A 437 -23.03 -24.97 8.86
CA ALA A 437 -24.18 -24.64 8.01
C ALA A 437 -23.75 -24.64 6.54
N THR A 438 -24.71 -24.53 5.62
CA THR A 438 -24.45 -24.41 4.17
C THR A 438 -23.30 -23.46 3.89
N GLY A 439 -22.47 -23.80 2.93
CA GLY A 439 -21.31 -22.98 2.51
C GLY A 439 -21.73 -21.56 2.11
N VAL A 440 -20.86 -20.60 2.28
CA VAL A 440 -21.10 -19.19 1.89
C VAL A 440 -21.31 -19.05 0.38
N TRP A 441 -20.90 -20.05 -0.39
CA TRP A 441 -20.81 -20.04 -1.85
C TRP A 441 -21.58 -21.19 -2.53
N GLU A 442 -22.52 -21.83 -1.85
CA GLU A 442 -23.45 -22.73 -2.58
C GLU A 442 -24.47 -21.86 -3.33
N GLU A 443 -24.32 -21.86 -4.67
CA GLU A 443 -25.30 -21.30 -5.61
C GLU A 443 -26.63 -22.07 -5.57
#